data_2a3b63c838401b976ac9d88639e526b8
#
_entry.id   2a3b63c838401b976ac9d88639e526b8
#
_cell.length_a   1.000
_cell.length_b   1.000
_cell.length_c   1.000
_cell.angle_alpha   90.00
_cell.angle_beta   90.00
_cell.angle_gamma   90.00
#
_symmetry.space_group_name_H-M   'P 1'
#
loop_
_entity.id
_entity.type
_entity.pdbx_description
1 polymer ?
#
loop_
_entity_poly.entity_id
_entity_poly.type
_entity_poly.pdbx_seq_one_letter_code
_entity_poly.pdbx_strand_id
1 'polypeptide(L)'
;TAKAESALARGSDLVLVTPIEEEACPLNMAPTCSTTAALVLGDAMAMALMKLRNFQSDDFALFHPGGQLGKRLLLTVGDCMRQGDANPALDASQSIRAMLCEMTSKRAGAVSVIDDQQRLLGLITDYDIRRTLEGGQDLFALTLSDVMNAKPSWVYLDEKAVTALEFMEKRERPISVLPVLDRQEKVVGMIHLHDLIARGL
;
A
#
# COMPACT_ATOMS: atom_id res chain seq x y z
N THR A 1 20.15 33.12 -17.06
CA THR A 1 20.53 34.55 -16.91
C THR A 1 19.59 35.44 -17.73
N ALA A 2 19.39 36.70 -17.30
CA ALA A 2 18.58 37.67 -18.05
C ALA A 2 19.28 38.22 -19.32
N LYS A 3 20.60 38.16 -19.38
CA LYS A 3 21.41 38.72 -20.48
C LYS A 3 22.36 37.69 -21.05
N ALA A 4 22.26 37.46 -22.38
CA ALA A 4 23.09 36.48 -23.08
C ALA A 4 24.63 36.77 -22.99
N GLU A 5 25.01 38.00 -22.75
CA GLU A 5 26.40 38.44 -22.67
C GLU A 5 26.89 38.75 -21.26
N SER A 6 26.16 38.26 -20.25
CA SER A 6 26.56 38.41 -18.85
C SER A 6 27.86 37.64 -18.54
N ALA A 7 28.51 37.97 -17.44
CA ALA A 7 29.67 37.22 -16.99
C ALA A 7 29.35 35.72 -16.76
N LEU A 8 28.15 35.42 -16.29
CA LEU A 8 27.66 34.06 -16.13
C LEU A 8 27.52 33.35 -17.46
N ALA A 9 26.95 34.02 -18.46
CA ALA A 9 26.80 33.47 -19.81
C ALA A 9 28.16 33.17 -20.47
N ARG A 10 29.13 34.08 -20.34
CA ARG A 10 30.47 33.88 -20.91
C ARG A 10 31.26 32.73 -20.24
N GLY A 11 30.94 32.39 -19.04
CA GLY A 11 31.54 31.25 -18.30
C GLY A 11 30.78 29.94 -18.38
N SER A 12 29.73 29.85 -19.22
CA SER A 12 28.86 28.69 -19.35
C SER A 12 28.96 28.06 -20.71
N ASP A 13 28.88 26.73 -20.80
CA ASP A 13 28.84 25.97 -22.05
C ASP A 13 27.48 26.09 -22.76
N LEU A 14 26.40 26.31 -22.00
CA LEU A 14 25.05 26.51 -22.49
C LEU A 14 24.38 27.65 -21.74
N VAL A 15 23.72 28.53 -22.47
CA VAL A 15 23.03 29.70 -21.89
C VAL A 15 21.54 29.64 -22.16
N LEU A 16 20.75 29.64 -21.08
CA LEU A 16 19.32 29.85 -21.14
C LEU A 16 18.98 31.27 -20.73
N VAL A 17 18.36 32.01 -21.64
CA VAL A 17 18.04 33.42 -21.41
C VAL A 17 16.63 33.54 -20.87
N THR A 18 16.52 34.10 -19.68
CA THR A 18 15.23 34.36 -18.97
C THR A 18 15.12 35.85 -18.70
N PRO A 19 14.77 36.68 -19.70
CA PRO A 19 14.67 38.11 -19.54
C PRO A 19 13.47 38.43 -18.62
N ILE A 20 13.67 39.38 -17.74
CA ILE A 20 12.61 40.04 -16.96
C ILE A 20 12.72 41.53 -17.19
N GLU A 21 11.60 42.23 -17.20
CA GLU A 21 11.58 43.69 -17.38
C GLU A 21 11.91 44.38 -16.05
N GLU A 22 11.27 43.96 -14.96
CA GLU A 22 11.46 44.54 -13.63
C GLU A 22 11.20 43.49 -12.54
N GLU A 23 11.73 43.74 -11.37
CA GLU A 23 11.42 42.95 -10.17
C GLU A 23 10.10 43.44 -9.54
N ALA A 24 9.32 42.53 -8.92
CA ALA A 24 8.08 42.90 -8.24
C ALA A 24 8.32 43.69 -6.92
N CYS A 25 9.55 43.82 -6.51
CA CYS A 25 9.94 44.65 -5.38
C CYS A 25 9.68 46.13 -5.70
N PRO A 26 9.02 46.89 -4.79
CA PRO A 26 8.74 48.31 -5.01
C PRO A 26 9.97 49.17 -5.31
N LEU A 27 11.15 48.72 -4.92
CA LEU A 27 12.42 49.39 -5.19
C LEU A 27 13.17 48.78 -6.41
N ASN A 28 12.59 47.79 -7.08
CA ASN A 28 13.21 47.04 -8.16
C ASN A 28 14.62 46.49 -7.83
N MET A 29 14.85 46.13 -6.56
CA MET A 29 16.15 45.71 -6.06
C MET A 29 16.17 44.28 -5.57
N ALA A 30 15.14 43.83 -4.84
CA ALA A 30 15.06 42.49 -4.31
C ALA A 30 14.65 41.47 -5.38
N PRO A 31 15.39 40.37 -5.56
CA PRO A 31 15.06 39.34 -6.54
C PRO A 31 13.69 38.72 -6.23
N THR A 32 12.80 38.78 -7.19
CA THR A 32 11.41 38.27 -7.12
C THR A 32 11.00 37.63 -8.45
N CYS A 33 10.79 38.42 -9.49
CA CYS A 33 10.48 37.94 -10.83
C CYS A 33 11.63 37.10 -11.40
N SER A 34 12.87 37.51 -11.20
CA SER A 34 14.05 36.78 -11.66
C SER A 34 14.22 35.42 -10.99
N THR A 35 14.01 35.32 -9.68
CA THR A 35 14.06 34.05 -8.96
C THR A 35 12.92 33.12 -9.33
N THR A 36 11.72 33.65 -9.52
CA THR A 36 10.56 32.89 -9.99
C THR A 36 10.80 32.33 -11.40
N ALA A 37 11.30 33.16 -12.31
CA ALA A 37 11.61 32.70 -13.68
C ALA A 37 12.70 31.60 -13.68
N ALA A 38 13.74 31.73 -12.83
CA ALA A 38 14.76 30.71 -12.70
C ALA A 38 14.22 29.41 -12.12
N LEU A 39 13.31 29.47 -11.13
CA LEU A 39 12.65 28.31 -10.55
C LEU A 39 11.81 27.56 -11.60
N VAL A 40 10.95 28.28 -12.31
CA VAL A 40 10.10 27.69 -13.36
C VAL A 40 10.93 27.04 -14.46
N LEU A 41 12.04 27.66 -14.88
CA LEU A 41 12.94 27.07 -15.85
C LEU A 41 13.60 25.79 -15.32
N GLY A 42 14.05 25.81 -14.06
CA GLY A 42 14.62 24.63 -13.41
C GLY A 42 13.62 23.46 -13.33
N ASP A 43 12.38 23.73 -12.94
CA ASP A 43 11.31 22.75 -12.90
C ASP A 43 10.99 22.19 -14.30
N ALA A 44 10.92 23.05 -15.31
CA ALA A 44 10.70 22.61 -16.70
C ALA A 44 11.81 21.68 -17.19
N MET A 45 13.07 21.99 -16.87
CA MET A 45 14.23 21.14 -17.20
C MET A 45 14.15 19.80 -16.46
N ALA A 46 13.80 19.82 -15.16
CA ALA A 46 13.65 18.60 -14.36
C ALA A 46 12.56 17.70 -14.96
N MET A 47 11.40 18.24 -15.31
CA MET A 47 10.31 17.48 -15.95
C MET A 47 10.72 16.92 -17.33
N ALA A 48 11.44 17.70 -18.12
CA ALA A 48 11.97 17.23 -19.40
C ALA A 48 12.95 16.06 -19.22
N LEU A 49 13.86 16.17 -18.26
CA LEU A 49 14.82 15.10 -17.92
C LEU A 49 14.13 13.84 -17.38
N MET A 50 13.14 13.98 -16.54
CA MET A 50 12.34 12.85 -16.05
C MET A 50 11.72 12.10 -17.22
N LYS A 51 11.12 12.82 -18.17
CA LYS A 51 10.53 12.23 -19.37
C LYS A 51 11.58 11.53 -20.25
N LEU A 52 12.72 12.16 -20.51
CA LEU A 52 13.81 11.61 -21.30
C LEU A 52 14.43 10.37 -20.70
N ARG A 53 14.49 10.28 -19.37
CA ARG A 53 15.03 9.14 -18.63
C ARG A 53 14.00 8.05 -18.32
N ASN A 54 12.76 8.23 -18.79
CA ASN A 54 11.64 7.34 -18.45
C ASN A 54 11.50 7.11 -16.93
N PHE A 55 11.71 8.18 -16.15
CA PHE A 55 11.66 8.15 -14.69
C PHE A 55 10.25 7.81 -14.20
N GLN A 56 10.14 6.76 -13.39
CA GLN A 56 8.87 6.21 -12.91
C GLN A 56 8.66 6.55 -11.42
N SER A 57 7.44 6.29 -10.94
CA SER A 57 7.07 6.46 -9.53
C SER A 57 7.94 5.63 -8.58
N ASP A 58 8.33 4.42 -9.00
CA ASP A 58 9.19 3.54 -8.20
C ASP A 58 10.60 4.12 -8.05
N ASP A 59 11.14 4.79 -9.09
CA ASP A 59 12.40 5.52 -9.00
C ASP A 59 12.32 6.69 -8.00
N PHE A 60 11.19 7.42 -8.01
CA PHE A 60 10.96 8.50 -7.06
C PHE A 60 10.95 7.98 -5.62
N ALA A 61 10.32 6.83 -5.38
CA ALA A 61 10.23 6.21 -4.07
C ALA A 61 11.61 5.82 -3.50
N LEU A 62 12.56 5.40 -4.35
CA LEU A 62 13.93 5.08 -3.94
C LEU A 62 14.67 6.30 -3.35
N PHE A 63 14.38 7.52 -3.86
CA PHE A 63 14.98 8.74 -3.33
C PHE A 63 14.27 9.30 -2.09
N HIS A 64 13.02 8.88 -1.84
CA HIS A 64 12.20 9.38 -0.73
C HIS A 64 11.55 8.24 0.10
N PRO A 65 12.31 7.24 0.56
CA PRO A 65 11.75 6.02 1.15
C PRO A 65 11.01 6.26 2.47
N GLY A 66 11.38 7.30 3.23
CA GLY A 66 10.79 7.62 4.54
C GLY A 66 9.51 8.45 4.49
N GLY A 67 9.18 9.05 3.34
CA GLY A 67 7.97 9.86 3.17
C GLY A 67 6.71 9.02 2.97
N GLN A 68 5.52 9.59 3.21
CA GLN A 68 4.25 8.91 2.94
C GLN A 68 4.16 8.38 1.50
N LEU A 69 4.60 9.19 0.54
CA LEU A 69 4.59 8.80 -0.87
C LEU A 69 5.52 7.62 -1.14
N GLY A 70 6.73 7.61 -0.56
CA GLY A 70 7.68 6.51 -0.67
C GLY A 70 7.12 5.20 -0.09
N LYS A 71 6.52 5.25 1.11
CA LYS A 71 5.87 4.10 1.74
C LYS A 71 4.76 3.52 0.86
N ARG A 72 3.88 4.37 0.32
CA ARG A 72 2.78 3.93 -0.56
C ARG A 72 3.28 3.23 -1.82
N LEU A 73 4.42 3.62 -2.35
CA LEU A 73 4.98 3.08 -3.58
C LEU A 73 5.83 1.82 -3.36
N LEU A 74 6.48 1.69 -2.21
CA LEU A 74 7.44 0.62 -1.94
C LEU A 74 6.88 -0.55 -1.16
N LEU A 75 6.01 -0.30 -0.15
CA LEU A 75 5.53 -1.37 0.72
C LEU A 75 4.74 -2.44 -0.05
N THR A 76 5.09 -3.68 0.25
CA THR A 76 4.35 -4.86 -0.21
C THR A 76 3.37 -5.35 0.86
N VAL A 77 2.45 -6.21 0.47
CA VAL A 77 1.56 -6.93 1.40
C VAL A 77 2.39 -7.69 2.43
N GLY A 78 3.47 -8.35 2.00
CA GLY A 78 4.39 -9.08 2.86
C GLY A 78 5.04 -8.24 3.96
N ASP A 79 5.31 -6.94 3.69
CA ASP A 79 5.87 -6.01 4.68
C ASP A 79 4.86 -5.60 5.77
N CYS A 80 3.56 -5.77 5.50
CA CYS A 80 2.46 -5.30 6.35
C CYS A 80 1.68 -6.43 7.01
N MET A 81 1.69 -7.65 6.44
CA MET A 81 0.89 -8.78 6.89
C MET A 81 1.34 -9.34 8.24
N ARG A 82 0.44 -10.05 8.90
CA ARG A 82 0.72 -10.94 10.02
C ARG A 82 1.22 -12.26 9.48
N GLN A 83 2.37 -12.73 9.94
CA GLN A 83 3.03 -13.94 9.46
C GLN A 83 3.57 -14.80 10.60
N GLY A 84 3.97 -16.03 10.31
CA GLY A 84 4.47 -16.97 11.32
C GLY A 84 3.44 -17.20 12.42
N ASP A 85 3.85 -17.09 13.66
CA ASP A 85 2.98 -17.30 14.83
C ASP A 85 1.82 -16.28 14.94
N ALA A 86 1.93 -15.14 14.26
CA ALA A 86 0.85 -14.14 14.21
C ALA A 86 -0.18 -14.39 13.09
N ASN A 87 0.09 -15.35 12.18
CA ASN A 87 -0.85 -15.71 11.11
C ASN A 87 -2.00 -16.57 11.68
N PRO A 88 -3.27 -16.10 11.64
CA PRO A 88 -4.40 -16.88 12.08
C PRO A 88 -4.82 -17.88 11.00
N ALA A 89 -4.28 -19.08 11.05
CA ALA A 89 -4.59 -20.15 10.12
C ALA A 89 -4.75 -21.49 10.85
N LEU A 90 -5.74 -22.27 10.45
CA LEU A 90 -6.04 -23.59 11.01
C LEU A 90 -6.34 -24.60 9.93
N ASP A 91 -5.92 -25.85 10.18
CA ASP A 91 -6.33 -27.00 9.37
C ASP A 91 -7.84 -27.24 9.48
N ALA A 92 -8.47 -27.61 8.36
CA ALA A 92 -9.91 -27.83 8.28
C ALA A 92 -10.45 -28.92 9.24
N SER A 93 -9.60 -29.82 9.72
CA SER A 93 -9.97 -30.86 10.71
C SER A 93 -10.07 -30.34 12.14
N GLN A 94 -9.66 -29.11 12.41
CA GLN A 94 -9.70 -28.53 13.74
C GLN A 94 -11.14 -28.20 14.17
N SER A 95 -11.33 -28.09 15.50
CA SER A 95 -12.66 -27.80 16.06
C SER A 95 -12.99 -26.30 16.02
N ILE A 96 -14.28 -25.98 16.09
CA ILE A 96 -14.77 -24.61 16.29
C ILE A 96 -14.16 -23.96 17.54
N ARG A 97 -13.94 -24.74 18.61
CA ARG A 97 -13.30 -24.23 19.83
C ARG A 97 -11.85 -23.78 19.54
N ALA A 98 -11.09 -24.57 18.79
CA ALA A 98 -9.73 -24.22 18.39
C ALA A 98 -9.72 -22.95 17.54
N MET A 99 -10.66 -22.82 16.61
CA MET A 99 -10.85 -21.61 15.79
C MET A 99 -11.09 -20.36 16.66
N LEU A 100 -12.01 -20.43 17.62
CA LEU A 100 -12.29 -19.30 18.52
C LEU A 100 -11.07 -18.91 19.35
N CYS A 101 -10.31 -19.90 19.84
CA CYS A 101 -9.06 -19.66 20.56
C CYS A 101 -8.02 -18.98 19.67
N GLU A 102 -7.86 -19.44 18.43
CA GLU A 102 -6.94 -18.88 17.44
C GLU A 102 -7.27 -17.42 17.11
N MET A 103 -8.54 -17.14 16.79
CA MET A 103 -9.01 -15.77 16.53
C MET A 103 -8.78 -14.83 17.70
N THR A 104 -9.05 -15.30 18.92
CA THR A 104 -8.94 -14.50 20.14
C THR A 104 -7.48 -14.25 20.52
N SER A 105 -6.65 -15.30 20.53
CA SER A 105 -5.24 -15.21 20.92
C SER A 105 -4.45 -14.29 19.99
N LYS A 106 -4.75 -14.32 18.70
CA LYS A 106 -4.11 -13.50 17.67
C LYS A 106 -4.81 -12.16 17.42
N ARG A 107 -5.93 -11.89 18.10
CA ARG A 107 -6.73 -10.67 17.93
C ARG A 107 -7.02 -10.36 16.46
N ALA A 108 -7.40 -11.39 15.72
CA ALA A 108 -7.46 -11.30 14.28
C ALA A 108 -8.88 -11.06 13.74
N GLY A 109 -9.92 -11.44 14.50
CA GLY A 109 -11.32 -11.34 14.05
C GLY A 109 -11.63 -12.20 12.81
N ALA A 110 -10.65 -12.99 12.36
CA ALA A 110 -10.76 -13.91 11.24
C ALA A 110 -9.71 -15.04 11.35
N VAL A 111 -9.95 -16.15 10.65
CA VAL A 111 -9.00 -17.26 10.53
C VAL A 111 -9.09 -17.86 9.13
N SER A 112 -7.95 -18.13 8.53
CA SER A 112 -7.84 -18.88 7.27
C SER A 112 -7.99 -20.36 7.55
N VAL A 113 -8.89 -21.03 6.84
CA VAL A 113 -9.03 -22.49 6.87
C VAL A 113 -8.18 -23.06 5.74
N ILE A 114 -7.25 -23.94 6.07
CA ILE A 114 -6.26 -24.49 5.15
C ILE A 114 -6.31 -26.03 5.09
N ASP A 115 -5.77 -26.58 4.02
CA ASP A 115 -5.53 -28.01 3.88
C ASP A 115 -4.14 -28.42 4.45
N ASP A 116 -3.80 -29.71 4.34
CA ASP A 116 -2.52 -30.30 4.73
C ASP A 116 -1.32 -29.76 3.91
N GLN A 117 -1.58 -29.15 2.75
CA GLN A 117 -0.60 -28.50 1.88
C GLN A 117 -0.52 -26.99 2.09
N GLN A 118 -1.21 -26.46 3.11
CA GLN A 118 -1.34 -25.03 3.43
C GLN A 118 -2.10 -24.21 2.38
N ARG A 119 -2.92 -24.84 1.53
CA ARG A 119 -3.75 -24.14 0.54
C ARG A 119 -5.01 -23.61 1.20
N LEU A 120 -5.46 -22.46 0.74
CA LEU A 120 -6.67 -21.80 1.26
C LEU A 120 -7.93 -22.57 0.84
N LEU A 121 -8.65 -23.10 1.82
CA LEU A 121 -9.97 -23.72 1.64
C LEU A 121 -11.10 -22.73 1.89
N GLY A 122 -10.90 -21.78 2.81
CA GLY A 122 -11.89 -20.77 3.16
C GLY A 122 -11.41 -19.78 4.19
N LEU A 123 -12.28 -18.86 4.52
CA LEU A 123 -12.07 -17.84 5.55
C LEU A 123 -13.28 -17.82 6.48
N ILE A 124 -13.03 -17.79 7.78
CA ILE A 124 -14.06 -17.55 8.80
C ILE A 124 -13.78 -16.21 9.45
N THR A 125 -14.79 -15.37 9.54
CA THR A 125 -14.74 -14.05 10.17
C THR A 125 -15.74 -13.97 11.33
N ASP A 126 -15.61 -12.95 12.17
CA ASP A 126 -16.60 -12.64 13.20
C ASP A 126 -18.03 -12.49 12.63
N TYR A 127 -18.14 -12.05 11.38
CA TYR A 127 -19.44 -11.96 10.70
C TYR A 127 -20.05 -13.34 10.47
N ASP A 128 -19.26 -14.31 10.00
CA ASP A 128 -19.73 -15.67 9.71
C ASP A 128 -20.20 -16.38 10.99
N ILE A 129 -19.46 -16.19 12.09
CA ILE A 129 -19.84 -16.70 13.41
C ILE A 129 -21.19 -16.12 13.86
N ARG A 130 -21.34 -14.79 13.80
CA ARG A 130 -22.60 -14.12 14.17
C ARG A 130 -23.75 -14.57 13.30
N ARG A 131 -23.58 -14.66 12.00
CA ARG A 131 -24.60 -15.13 11.06
C ARG A 131 -25.06 -16.55 11.38
N THR A 132 -24.13 -17.46 11.75
CA THR A 132 -24.45 -18.83 12.14
C THR A 132 -25.29 -18.86 13.42
N LEU A 133 -24.93 -18.07 14.42
CA LEU A 133 -25.66 -17.95 15.67
C LEU A 133 -27.06 -17.33 15.48
N GLU A 134 -27.18 -16.29 14.66
CA GLU A 134 -28.47 -15.67 14.29
C GLU A 134 -29.40 -16.66 13.60
N GLY A 135 -28.84 -17.62 12.84
CA GLY A 135 -29.58 -18.72 12.22
C GLY A 135 -30.08 -19.78 13.21
N GLY A 136 -29.77 -19.64 14.52
CA GLY A 136 -30.19 -20.57 15.57
C GLY A 136 -29.45 -21.90 15.58
N GLN A 137 -28.33 -22.00 14.86
CA GLN A 137 -27.51 -23.21 14.79
C GLN A 137 -26.62 -23.32 16.03
N ASP A 138 -26.41 -24.54 16.52
CA ASP A 138 -25.39 -24.81 17.55
C ASP A 138 -24.01 -24.78 16.89
N LEU A 139 -23.31 -23.67 17.07
CA LEU A 139 -21.99 -23.43 16.49
C LEU A 139 -21.00 -24.56 16.83
N PHE A 140 -21.08 -25.14 18.04
CA PHE A 140 -20.14 -26.18 18.47
C PHE A 140 -20.44 -27.57 17.89
N ALA A 141 -21.61 -27.76 17.28
CA ALA A 141 -21.97 -28.97 16.56
C ALA A 141 -21.53 -28.95 15.08
N LEU A 142 -21.05 -27.79 14.59
CA LEU A 142 -20.63 -27.59 13.20
C LEU A 142 -19.12 -27.85 13.02
N THR A 143 -18.73 -28.09 11.76
CA THR A 143 -17.34 -28.12 11.32
C THR A 143 -16.90 -26.75 10.81
N LEU A 144 -15.58 -26.51 10.64
CA LEU A 144 -15.08 -25.26 10.05
C LEU A 144 -15.62 -25.07 8.62
N SER A 145 -15.78 -26.16 7.87
CA SER A 145 -16.31 -26.15 6.50
C SER A 145 -17.78 -25.72 6.43
N ASP A 146 -18.57 -25.96 7.47
CA ASP A 146 -19.97 -25.52 7.52
C ASP A 146 -20.12 -24.03 7.77
N VAL A 147 -19.12 -23.39 8.39
CA VAL A 147 -19.16 -21.98 8.79
C VAL A 147 -18.40 -21.08 7.82
N MET A 148 -17.34 -21.60 7.18
CA MET A 148 -16.45 -20.78 6.36
C MET A 148 -17.10 -20.24 5.08
N ASN A 149 -16.63 -19.07 4.66
CA ASN A 149 -16.76 -18.65 3.27
C ASN A 149 -15.74 -19.43 2.42
N ALA A 150 -16.21 -20.34 1.59
CA ALA A 150 -15.37 -21.19 0.74
C ALA A 150 -14.75 -20.46 -0.48
N LYS A 151 -15.14 -19.21 -0.73
CA LYS A 151 -14.61 -18.38 -1.84
C LYS A 151 -14.22 -17.00 -1.33
N PRO A 152 -13.29 -16.91 -0.39
CA PRO A 152 -12.82 -15.61 0.10
C PRO A 152 -12.00 -14.88 -0.95
N SER A 153 -12.00 -13.57 -0.88
CA SER A 153 -10.96 -12.78 -1.56
C SER A 153 -9.62 -12.94 -0.83
N TRP A 154 -8.54 -12.86 -1.56
CA TRP A 154 -7.18 -12.97 -1.06
C TRP A 154 -6.23 -12.11 -1.90
N VAL A 155 -4.98 -11.94 -1.48
CA VAL A 155 -3.92 -11.18 -2.17
C VAL A 155 -2.60 -11.94 -2.13
N TYR A 156 -1.68 -11.65 -3.06
CA TYR A 156 -0.32 -12.18 -3.00
C TYR A 156 0.59 -11.35 -2.09
N LEU A 157 1.57 -12.01 -1.48
CA LEU A 157 2.53 -11.35 -0.57
C LEU A 157 3.40 -10.28 -1.25
N ASP A 158 3.66 -10.42 -2.54
CA ASP A 158 4.49 -9.52 -3.34
C ASP A 158 3.70 -8.40 -4.02
N GLU A 159 2.39 -8.34 -3.85
CA GLU A 159 1.58 -7.21 -4.32
C GLU A 159 1.87 -5.95 -3.51
N LYS A 160 1.67 -4.79 -4.15
CA LYS A 160 1.81 -3.50 -3.44
C LYS A 160 0.73 -3.38 -2.36
N ALA A 161 1.14 -2.95 -1.17
CA ALA A 161 0.23 -2.79 -0.03
C ALA A 161 -0.88 -1.76 -0.31
N VAL A 162 -0.59 -0.71 -1.08
CA VAL A 162 -1.59 0.27 -1.52
C VAL A 162 -2.65 -0.36 -2.43
N THR A 163 -2.28 -1.30 -3.30
CA THR A 163 -3.23 -2.01 -4.16
C THR A 163 -4.16 -2.89 -3.32
N ALA A 164 -3.61 -3.58 -2.32
CA ALA A 164 -4.42 -4.35 -1.38
C ALA A 164 -5.40 -3.46 -0.59
N LEU A 165 -4.96 -2.29 -0.12
CA LEU A 165 -5.80 -1.31 0.54
C LEU A 165 -6.97 -0.87 -0.36
N GLU A 166 -6.67 -0.47 -1.59
CA GLU A 166 -7.70 -0.09 -2.55
C GLU A 166 -8.69 -1.21 -2.86
N PHE A 167 -8.18 -2.44 -2.98
CA PHE A 167 -9.01 -3.62 -3.19
C PHE A 167 -9.94 -3.90 -1.99
N MET A 168 -9.48 -3.62 -0.75
CA MET A 168 -10.30 -3.77 0.46
C MET A 168 -11.38 -2.70 0.57
N GLU A 169 -11.08 -1.45 0.21
CA GLU A 169 -11.98 -0.30 0.41
C GLU A 169 -12.89 0.01 -0.78
N LYS A 170 -12.35 -0.05 -2.02
CA LYS A 170 -13.07 0.34 -3.25
C LYS A 170 -13.96 -0.77 -3.78
N ARG A 171 -14.84 -1.29 -2.92
CA ARG A 171 -15.83 -2.35 -3.25
C ARG A 171 -17.20 -1.94 -2.74
N GLU A 172 -18.23 -2.50 -3.32
CA GLU A 172 -19.63 -2.32 -2.87
C GLU A 172 -19.79 -2.71 -1.37
N ARG A 173 -19.07 -3.74 -0.95
CA ARG A 173 -19.00 -4.18 0.47
C ARG A 173 -17.53 -4.21 0.89
N PRO A 174 -17.03 -3.18 1.57
CA PRO A 174 -15.66 -3.14 2.07
C PRO A 174 -15.34 -4.34 2.96
N ILE A 175 -14.11 -4.80 2.89
CA ILE A 175 -13.60 -5.91 3.70
C ILE A 175 -12.41 -5.43 4.53
N SER A 176 -12.29 -5.96 5.74
CA SER A 176 -11.25 -5.54 6.69
C SER A 176 -10.08 -6.49 6.78
N VAL A 177 -10.18 -7.67 6.16
CA VAL A 177 -9.17 -8.73 6.29
C VAL A 177 -9.06 -9.55 5.01
N LEU A 178 -7.84 -9.95 4.64
CA LEU A 178 -7.56 -10.84 3.51
C LEU A 178 -6.50 -11.87 3.89
N PRO A 179 -6.70 -13.15 3.55
CA PRO A 179 -5.64 -14.14 3.48
C PRO A 179 -4.56 -13.70 2.49
N VAL A 180 -3.30 -13.97 2.82
CA VAL A 180 -2.15 -13.66 1.96
C VAL A 180 -1.54 -14.97 1.49
N LEU A 181 -1.38 -15.09 0.18
CA LEU A 181 -0.82 -16.27 -0.46
C LEU A 181 0.57 -16.00 -1.05
N ASP A 182 1.38 -17.04 -1.12
CA ASP A 182 2.58 -17.04 -1.93
C ASP A 182 2.26 -17.44 -3.39
N ARG A 183 3.28 -17.44 -4.25
CA ARG A 183 3.13 -17.84 -5.66
C ARG A 183 2.96 -19.35 -5.86
N GLN A 184 3.05 -20.16 -4.80
CA GLN A 184 2.71 -21.57 -4.75
C GLN A 184 1.28 -21.80 -4.20
N GLU A 185 0.50 -20.75 -4.05
CA GLU A 185 -0.90 -20.75 -3.54
C GLU A 185 -1.02 -21.22 -2.08
N LYS A 186 0.06 -21.12 -1.29
CA LYS A 186 0.03 -21.40 0.15
C LYS A 186 -0.31 -20.15 0.94
N VAL A 187 -1.08 -20.32 2.00
CA VAL A 187 -1.38 -19.27 2.96
C VAL A 187 -0.14 -18.98 3.80
N VAL A 188 0.45 -17.80 3.62
CA VAL A 188 1.67 -17.37 4.32
C VAL A 188 1.41 -16.29 5.35
N GLY A 189 0.21 -15.71 5.35
CA GLY A 189 -0.15 -14.66 6.28
C GLY A 189 -1.59 -14.19 6.15
N MET A 190 -1.90 -13.16 6.91
CA MET A 190 -3.16 -12.44 6.85
C MET A 190 -2.90 -10.94 6.96
N ILE A 191 -3.58 -10.14 6.16
CA ILE A 191 -3.46 -8.69 6.21
C ILE A 191 -4.78 -8.07 6.66
N HIS A 192 -4.67 -7.14 7.59
CA HIS A 192 -5.79 -6.35 8.08
C HIS A 192 -5.71 -4.91 7.60
N LEU A 193 -6.85 -4.30 7.35
CA LEU A 193 -6.97 -2.88 7.01
C LEU A 193 -6.23 -1.99 8.04
N HIS A 194 -6.40 -2.29 9.33
CA HIS A 194 -5.71 -1.54 10.40
C HIS A 194 -4.18 -1.67 10.36
N ASP A 195 -3.66 -2.83 9.93
CA ASP A 195 -2.21 -3.03 9.82
C ASP A 195 -1.63 -2.18 8.67
N LEU A 196 -2.38 -2.00 7.58
CA LEU A 196 -2.04 -1.09 6.48
C LEU A 196 -2.04 0.38 6.93
N ILE A 197 -3.11 0.82 7.60
CA ILE A 197 -3.24 2.19 8.13
C ILE A 197 -2.12 2.49 9.14
N ALA A 198 -1.78 1.55 10.01
CA ALA A 198 -0.70 1.70 10.99
C ALA A 198 0.68 1.89 10.34
N ARG A 199 0.87 1.41 9.10
CA ARG A 199 2.09 1.62 8.31
C ARG A 199 2.10 2.97 7.57
N GLY A 200 1.00 3.75 7.63
CA GLY A 200 0.88 5.06 7.01
C GLY A 200 0.39 5.04 5.57
N LEU A 201 -0.39 4.03 5.20
CA LEU A 201 -1.06 3.89 3.91
C LEU A 201 -2.44 4.56 3.90
#